data_d2fdb3b519e96d9d089ce04b0a9a1891
#
_entry.id   d2fdb3b519e96d9d089ce04b0a9a1891
#
_cell.length_a   1.000
_cell.length_b   1.000
_cell.length_c   1.000
_cell.angle_alpha   90.00
_cell.angle_beta   90.00
_cell.angle_gamma   90.00
#
_symmetry.space_group_name_H-M   'P 1'
#
loop_
_entity.id
_entity.type
_entity.pdbx_description
1 polymer ?
#
loop_
_entity_poly.entity_id
_entity_poly.type
_entity_poly.pdbx_seq_one_letter_code
_entity_poly.pdbx_strand_id
1 'polypeptide(L)'
;MAGLAESRRGRPLKFGRKAQLVTITLPDDVVQWLSSLDADIGWALVRLHERSTKASKARKIEVAGLVQLPGKRALILVRPEFFSNLKGVSVIPLSDGRAFLALEGNRGVADLELAVLDRLEAGGVRTTEREALGELRVRLKQWRQEGIRFESRAIIVAHSPASTAPRARTLSPIQSPFDDDGE
;
A
#
# COMPACT_ATOMS: atom_id res chain seq x y z
N MET A 1 22.28 23.88 53.71
CA MET A 1 21.76 22.50 53.65
C MET A 1 20.93 22.40 52.39
N ALA A 2 21.55 21.96 51.32
CA ALA A 2 20.89 21.80 50.02
C ALA A 2 20.38 20.36 49.90
N GLY A 3 19.04 20.19 49.91
CA GLY A 3 18.38 18.91 49.72
C GLY A 3 18.45 18.51 48.27
N LEU A 4 19.19 17.46 47.98
CA LEU A 4 19.23 16.77 46.69
C LEU A 4 17.87 16.11 46.45
N ALA A 5 17.08 16.65 45.50
CA ALA A 5 15.89 16.00 45.01
C ALA A 5 16.32 14.76 44.21
N GLU A 6 16.16 13.56 44.80
CA GLU A 6 16.29 12.30 44.11
C GLU A 6 15.26 12.24 43.01
N SER A 7 15.74 12.34 41.76
CA SER A 7 14.99 12.08 40.57
C SER A 7 14.50 10.60 40.58
N ARG A 8 13.22 10.38 40.87
CA ARG A 8 12.58 9.07 40.75
C ARG A 8 12.67 8.63 39.30
N ARG A 9 13.66 7.81 38.98
CA ARG A 9 13.76 7.13 37.70
C ARG A 9 12.52 6.26 37.53
N GLY A 10 11.57 6.69 36.69
CA GLY A 10 10.41 5.92 36.35
C GLY A 10 10.80 4.58 35.72
N ARG A 11 9.89 3.58 35.74
CA ARG A 11 10.10 2.27 35.11
C ARG A 11 10.50 2.47 33.64
N PRO A 12 11.55 1.78 33.16
CA PRO A 12 11.96 1.85 31.75
C PRO A 12 10.79 1.57 30.82
N LEU A 13 10.68 2.33 29.74
CA LEU A 13 9.63 2.14 28.74
C LEU A 13 9.81 0.79 28.05
N LYS A 14 8.79 -0.07 28.06
CA LYS A 14 8.84 -1.45 27.51
C LYS A 14 9.37 -1.50 26.06
N PHE A 15 9.02 -0.50 25.24
CA PHE A 15 9.42 -0.43 23.82
C PHE A 15 10.45 0.69 23.55
N GLY A 16 11.11 1.26 24.57
CA GLY A 16 12.00 2.40 24.44
C GLY A 16 11.29 3.69 23.96
N ARG A 17 9.97 3.68 23.88
CA ARG A 17 9.11 4.79 23.43
C ARG A 17 7.79 4.79 24.19
N LYS A 18 7.09 5.93 24.15
CA LYS A 18 5.75 6.06 24.77
C LYS A 18 4.82 4.98 24.20
N ALA A 19 4.16 4.26 25.08
CA ALA A 19 3.25 3.18 24.73
C ALA A 19 1.92 3.34 25.46
N GLN A 20 0.85 2.82 24.88
CA GLN A 20 -0.49 2.76 25.47
C GLN A 20 -0.86 1.30 25.74
N LEU A 21 -1.50 1.04 26.87
CA LEU A 21 -2.08 -0.27 27.14
C LEU A 21 -3.36 -0.43 26.30
N VAL A 22 -3.44 -1.52 25.54
CA VAL A 22 -4.61 -1.88 24.75
C VAL A 22 -4.93 -3.34 25.01
N THR A 23 -6.22 -3.66 25.26
CA THR A 23 -6.70 -5.03 25.38
C THR A 23 -7.40 -5.41 24.07
N ILE A 24 -6.99 -6.53 23.48
CA ILE A 24 -7.57 -7.06 22.24
C ILE A 24 -7.88 -8.55 22.42
N THR A 25 -8.95 -9.01 21.78
CA THR A 25 -9.28 -10.45 21.68
C THR A 25 -8.80 -10.93 20.31
N LEU A 26 -8.01 -11.99 20.30
CA LEU A 26 -7.46 -12.60 19.08
C LEU A 26 -7.86 -14.08 19.02
N PRO A 27 -8.10 -14.63 17.81
CA PRO A 27 -8.25 -16.06 17.60
C PRO A 27 -6.99 -16.83 18.04
N ASP A 28 -7.14 -18.08 18.48
CA ASP A 28 -6.04 -18.88 19.03
C ASP A 28 -4.92 -19.15 18.02
N ASP A 29 -5.26 -19.37 16.76
CA ASP A 29 -4.30 -19.54 15.66
C ASP A 29 -3.42 -18.29 15.45
N VAL A 30 -4.01 -17.09 15.58
CA VAL A 30 -3.31 -15.82 15.49
C VAL A 30 -2.38 -15.64 16.70
N VAL A 31 -2.84 -16.00 17.90
CA VAL A 31 -2.01 -15.95 19.12
C VAL A 31 -0.81 -16.87 18.99
N GLN A 32 -1.00 -18.14 18.54
CA GLN A 32 0.07 -19.10 18.32
C GLN A 32 1.06 -18.60 17.27
N TRP A 33 0.57 -18.05 16.18
CA TRP A 33 1.42 -17.48 15.13
C TRP A 33 2.24 -16.29 15.64
N LEU A 34 1.64 -15.35 16.37
CA LEU A 34 2.36 -14.22 16.96
C LEU A 34 3.42 -14.68 17.96
N SER A 35 3.10 -15.69 18.79
CA SER A 35 4.03 -16.27 19.75
C SER A 35 5.22 -16.99 19.08
N SER A 36 5.04 -17.49 17.85
CA SER A 36 6.14 -18.03 17.05
C SER A 36 7.11 -16.96 16.53
N LEU A 37 6.66 -15.71 16.42
CA LEU A 37 7.50 -14.58 15.99
C LEU A 37 8.29 -13.95 17.14
N ASP A 38 7.68 -13.89 18.33
CA ASP A 38 8.30 -13.40 19.56
C ASP A 38 7.54 -13.94 20.77
N ALA A 39 8.24 -14.29 21.83
CA ALA A 39 7.64 -14.75 23.09
C ALA A 39 6.71 -13.68 23.74
N ASP A 40 6.93 -12.40 23.45
CA ASP A 40 6.07 -11.28 23.86
C ASP A 40 5.25 -10.82 22.64
N ILE A 41 3.92 -11.03 22.69
CA ILE A 41 2.99 -10.64 21.60
C ILE A 41 3.10 -9.15 21.26
N GLY A 42 3.34 -8.29 22.26
CA GLY A 42 3.53 -6.85 22.05
C GLY A 42 4.77 -6.57 21.18
N TRP A 43 5.87 -7.28 21.42
CA TRP A 43 7.06 -7.20 20.58
C TRP A 43 6.85 -7.84 19.22
N ALA A 44 6.12 -8.96 19.11
CA ALA A 44 5.74 -9.54 17.82
C ALA A 44 5.01 -8.52 16.94
N LEU A 45 4.01 -7.82 17.49
CA LEU A 45 3.26 -6.77 16.79
C LEU A 45 4.16 -5.58 16.38
N VAL A 46 5.05 -5.12 17.28
CA VAL A 46 6.01 -4.04 16.95
C VAL A 46 6.93 -4.46 15.81
N ARG A 47 7.46 -5.68 15.83
CA ARG A 47 8.31 -6.21 14.74
C ARG A 47 7.57 -6.34 13.42
N LEU A 48 6.31 -6.76 13.44
CA LEU A 48 5.46 -6.80 12.23
C LEU A 48 5.24 -5.41 11.66
N HIS A 49 4.90 -4.45 12.51
CA HIS A 49 4.75 -3.06 12.09
C HIS A 49 6.06 -2.50 11.52
N GLU A 50 7.20 -2.75 12.15
CA GLU A 50 8.51 -2.31 11.66
C GLU A 50 8.90 -2.97 10.34
N ARG A 51 8.61 -4.27 10.17
CA ARG A 51 8.80 -4.97 8.88
C ARG A 51 7.91 -4.36 7.80
N SER A 52 6.64 -4.13 8.10
CA SER A 52 5.70 -3.48 7.17
C SER A 52 6.16 -2.06 6.80
N THR A 53 6.56 -1.26 7.78
CA THR A 53 7.02 0.13 7.55
C THR A 53 8.41 0.18 6.89
N LYS A 54 9.34 -0.75 7.20
CA LYS A 54 10.61 -0.88 6.48
C LYS A 54 10.39 -1.34 5.05
N ALA A 55 9.51 -2.31 4.81
CA ALA A 55 9.11 -2.71 3.47
C ALA A 55 8.44 -1.56 2.71
N SER A 56 7.66 -0.73 3.38
CA SER A 56 7.06 0.48 2.82
C SER A 56 8.09 1.61 2.60
N LYS A 57 9.05 1.80 3.51
CA LYS A 57 10.13 2.81 3.37
C LYS A 57 11.24 2.39 2.42
N ALA A 58 11.62 1.11 2.38
CA ALA A 58 12.55 0.57 1.38
C ALA A 58 11.94 0.59 -0.03
N ARG A 59 10.62 0.59 -0.13
CA ARG A 59 9.85 1.02 -1.28
C ARG A 59 9.61 2.54 -1.20
N LYS A 60 10.66 3.36 -1.18
CA LYS A 60 10.58 4.70 -1.77
C LYS A 60 10.17 4.40 -3.20
N ILE A 61 8.85 4.47 -3.44
CA ILE A 61 8.26 4.02 -4.70
C ILE A 61 8.86 4.96 -5.73
N GLU A 62 9.87 4.47 -6.42
CA GLU A 62 10.37 5.12 -7.61
C GLU A 62 9.16 5.34 -8.49
N VAL A 63 9.11 6.45 -9.16
CA VAL A 63 8.00 6.81 -10.06
C VAL A 63 7.68 5.65 -11.01
N ALA A 64 8.72 4.94 -11.46
CA ALA A 64 8.63 3.70 -12.22
C ALA A 64 9.78 2.76 -11.81
N GLY A 65 9.52 1.47 -11.73
CA GLY A 65 10.52 0.47 -11.36
C GLY A 65 10.22 -0.90 -11.93
N LEU A 66 11.21 -1.79 -11.92
CA LEU A 66 11.08 -3.19 -12.32
C LEU A 66 10.89 -4.07 -11.10
N VAL A 67 9.83 -4.88 -11.10
CA VAL A 67 9.63 -5.92 -10.11
C VAL A 67 9.93 -7.28 -10.72
N GLN A 68 10.88 -7.96 -10.14
CA GLN A 68 11.34 -9.26 -10.64
C GLN A 68 10.26 -10.33 -10.48
N LEU A 69 10.11 -11.13 -11.52
CA LEU A 69 9.28 -12.32 -11.57
C LEU A 69 10.17 -13.56 -11.72
N PRO A 70 9.66 -14.75 -11.41
CA PRO A 70 10.36 -16.00 -11.71
C PRO A 70 10.74 -16.10 -13.20
N GLY A 71 11.89 -16.73 -13.51
CA GLY A 71 12.33 -16.98 -14.87
C GLY A 71 12.96 -15.76 -15.57
N LYS A 72 13.69 -14.92 -14.84
CA LYS A 72 14.42 -13.74 -15.38
C LYS A 72 13.49 -12.72 -16.09
N ARG A 73 12.24 -12.65 -15.67
CA ARG A 73 11.24 -11.68 -16.15
C ARG A 73 11.04 -10.58 -15.11
N ALA A 74 10.57 -9.45 -15.55
CA ALA A 74 10.19 -8.36 -14.65
C ALA A 74 8.94 -7.64 -15.18
N LEU A 75 8.20 -7.01 -14.29
CA LEU A 75 7.09 -6.14 -14.64
C LEU A 75 7.45 -4.70 -14.37
N ILE A 76 6.99 -3.80 -15.24
CA ILE A 76 7.06 -2.37 -14.99
C ILE A 76 5.91 -1.99 -14.07
N LEU A 77 6.26 -1.50 -12.88
CA LEU A 77 5.30 -0.92 -11.96
C LEU A 77 5.55 0.58 -11.85
N VAL A 78 4.45 1.32 -11.71
CA VAL A 78 4.46 2.77 -11.63
C VAL A 78 3.59 3.25 -10.47
N ARG A 79 3.67 4.53 -10.16
CA ARG A 79 2.75 5.22 -9.26
C ARG A 79 1.52 5.69 -10.05
N PRO A 80 0.31 5.18 -9.74
CA PRO A 80 -0.89 5.42 -10.56
C PRO A 80 -1.23 6.90 -10.75
N GLU A 81 -0.98 7.74 -9.74
CA GLU A 81 -1.36 9.15 -9.75
C GLU A 81 -0.74 10.00 -10.86
N PHE A 82 0.36 9.50 -11.50
CA PHE A 82 1.07 10.25 -12.54
C PHE A 82 0.77 9.76 -13.96
N PHE A 83 0.15 8.61 -14.11
CA PHE A 83 0.05 7.93 -15.43
C PHE A 83 -1.37 7.69 -15.90
N SER A 84 -2.39 8.14 -15.15
CA SER A 84 -3.80 7.93 -15.48
C SER A 84 -4.28 8.64 -16.75
N ASN A 85 -3.52 9.61 -17.24
CA ASN A 85 -3.90 10.45 -18.40
C ASN A 85 -3.11 10.12 -19.69
N LEU A 86 -2.51 8.93 -19.76
CA LEU A 86 -1.81 8.49 -20.96
C LEU A 86 -2.77 7.88 -21.96
N LYS A 87 -2.77 8.36 -23.20
CA LYS A 87 -3.66 7.87 -24.27
C LYS A 87 -3.31 6.44 -24.66
N GLY A 88 -4.29 5.54 -24.56
CA GLY A 88 -4.14 4.13 -24.93
C GLY A 88 -3.29 3.32 -23.95
N VAL A 89 -3.19 3.82 -22.71
CA VAL A 89 -2.56 3.15 -21.59
C VAL A 89 -3.54 3.12 -20.42
N SER A 90 -3.90 1.94 -19.99
CA SER A 90 -4.70 1.74 -18.77
C SER A 90 -3.80 1.51 -17.58
N VAL A 91 -4.12 2.16 -16.48
CA VAL A 91 -3.40 2.02 -15.20
C VAL A 91 -4.19 1.10 -14.29
N ILE A 92 -3.63 -0.06 -13.95
CA ILE A 92 -4.28 -1.07 -13.11
C ILE A 92 -3.67 -1.00 -11.71
N PRO A 93 -4.38 -0.39 -10.74
CA PRO A 93 -3.84 -0.20 -9.39
C PRO A 93 -3.72 -1.52 -8.63
N LEU A 94 -2.70 -1.61 -7.78
CA LEU A 94 -2.45 -2.69 -6.84
C LEU A 94 -2.74 -2.23 -5.41
N SER A 95 -2.97 -3.17 -4.52
CA SER A 95 -3.26 -2.92 -3.10
C SER A 95 -2.11 -2.24 -2.34
N ASP A 96 -0.90 -2.25 -2.89
CA ASP A 96 0.30 -1.67 -2.28
C ASP A 96 0.61 -0.23 -2.75
N GLY A 97 -0.34 0.42 -3.44
CA GLY A 97 -0.22 1.80 -3.94
C GLY A 97 0.59 1.94 -5.23
N ARG A 98 0.98 0.82 -5.86
CA ARG A 98 1.58 0.78 -7.20
C ARG A 98 0.54 0.40 -8.25
N ALA A 99 0.93 0.43 -9.51
CA ALA A 99 0.06 0.03 -10.60
C ALA A 99 0.87 -0.62 -11.74
N PHE A 100 0.21 -1.47 -12.51
CA PHE A 100 0.68 -1.91 -13.81
C PHE A 100 0.26 -0.91 -14.88
N LEU A 101 1.10 -0.77 -15.92
CA LEU A 101 0.70 -0.14 -17.17
C LEU A 101 0.23 -1.24 -18.13
N ALA A 102 -1.03 -1.21 -18.49
CA ALA A 102 -1.61 -2.08 -19.50
C ALA A 102 -1.78 -1.28 -20.79
N LEU A 103 -1.26 -1.81 -21.90
CA LEU A 103 -1.38 -1.17 -23.20
C LEU A 103 -2.65 -1.69 -23.90
N GLU A 104 -3.45 -0.78 -24.42
CA GLU A 104 -4.70 -1.12 -25.11
C GLU A 104 -4.43 -1.65 -26.53
N GLY A 105 -5.18 -2.68 -26.90
CA GLY A 105 -5.05 -3.30 -28.22
C GLY A 105 -3.70 -3.99 -28.44
N ASN A 106 -3.16 -3.87 -29.66
CA ASN A 106 -1.88 -4.47 -30.05
C ASN A 106 -0.71 -3.49 -29.96
N ARG A 107 -0.69 -2.66 -28.90
CA ARG A 107 0.34 -1.64 -28.67
C ARG A 107 1.56 -2.23 -27.99
N GLY A 108 2.72 -1.66 -28.30
CA GLY A 108 3.99 -2.04 -27.71
C GLY A 108 4.62 -0.92 -26.87
N VAL A 109 5.81 -1.16 -26.41
CA VAL A 109 6.58 -0.18 -25.61
C VAL A 109 6.85 1.13 -26.38
N ALA A 110 6.98 1.07 -27.70
CA ALA A 110 7.15 2.27 -28.53
C ALA A 110 5.91 3.19 -28.45
N ASP A 111 4.71 2.60 -28.41
CA ASP A 111 3.45 3.34 -28.25
C ASP A 111 3.34 3.97 -26.86
N LEU A 112 3.83 3.27 -25.81
CA LEU A 112 3.94 3.85 -24.47
C LEU A 112 4.86 5.07 -24.47
N GLU A 113 6.01 4.98 -25.08
CA GLU A 113 6.95 6.11 -25.18
C GLU A 113 6.36 7.30 -25.93
N LEU A 114 5.63 7.01 -27.02
CA LEU A 114 4.92 8.05 -27.77
C LEU A 114 3.83 8.71 -26.90
N ALA A 115 3.03 7.91 -26.20
CA ALA A 115 2.01 8.44 -25.30
C ALA A 115 2.60 9.30 -24.18
N VAL A 116 3.77 8.94 -23.65
CA VAL A 116 4.50 9.73 -22.67
C VAL A 116 5.00 11.04 -23.28
N LEU A 117 5.51 11.02 -24.50
CA LEU A 117 5.96 12.23 -25.21
C LEU A 117 4.80 13.17 -25.50
N ASP A 118 3.71 12.65 -26.08
CA ASP A 118 2.50 13.41 -26.38
C ASP A 118 1.98 14.10 -25.11
N ARG A 119 2.01 13.39 -23.97
CA ARG A 119 1.55 13.95 -22.69
C ARG A 119 2.51 15.02 -22.16
N LEU A 120 3.82 14.86 -22.33
CA LEU A 120 4.83 15.87 -21.93
C LEU A 120 4.71 17.17 -22.75
N GLU A 121 4.32 17.05 -24.03
CA GLU A 121 4.14 18.17 -24.96
C GLU A 121 2.77 18.84 -24.76
N ALA A 122 1.79 18.12 -24.23
CA ALA A 122 0.46 18.64 -23.95
C ALA A 122 0.52 19.78 -22.91
N GLY A 123 -0.31 20.80 -23.11
CA GLY A 123 -0.49 21.87 -22.12
C GLY A 123 -1.18 21.35 -20.85
N GLY A 124 -0.99 22.07 -19.73
CA GLY A 124 -1.69 21.79 -18.48
C GLY A 124 -1.16 20.61 -17.65
N VAL A 125 0.01 20.08 -17.97
CA VAL A 125 0.69 19.03 -17.18
C VAL A 125 1.27 19.62 -15.91
N ARG A 126 0.90 19.08 -14.75
CA ARG A 126 1.46 19.50 -13.44
C ARG A 126 2.96 19.21 -13.39
N THR A 127 3.72 20.02 -12.66
CA THR A 127 5.18 19.85 -12.53
C THR A 127 5.56 18.45 -12.07
N THR A 128 4.89 17.94 -11.04
CA THR A 128 5.14 16.59 -10.49
C THR A 128 4.82 15.47 -11.49
N GLU A 129 3.76 15.62 -12.29
CA GLU A 129 3.40 14.69 -13.36
C GLU A 129 4.45 14.74 -14.48
N ARG A 130 4.92 15.93 -14.86
CA ARG A 130 5.96 16.13 -15.87
C ARG A 130 7.28 15.47 -15.46
N GLU A 131 7.69 15.64 -14.21
CA GLU A 131 8.88 14.99 -13.65
C GLU A 131 8.75 13.46 -13.69
N ALA A 132 7.58 12.93 -13.28
CA ALA A 132 7.31 11.52 -13.27
C ALA A 132 7.34 10.89 -14.69
N LEU A 133 6.72 11.55 -15.66
CA LEU A 133 6.75 11.11 -17.05
C LEU A 133 8.16 11.16 -17.64
N GLY A 134 8.91 12.21 -17.32
CA GLY A 134 10.32 12.35 -17.69
C GLY A 134 11.18 11.23 -17.11
N GLU A 135 10.98 10.88 -15.83
CA GLU A 135 11.68 9.78 -15.18
C GLU A 135 11.36 8.43 -15.85
N LEU A 136 10.08 8.13 -16.12
CA LEU A 136 9.72 6.91 -16.84
C LEU A 136 10.43 6.82 -18.19
N ARG A 137 10.44 7.91 -18.97
CA ARG A 137 11.12 7.95 -20.27
C ARG A 137 12.63 7.65 -20.14
N VAL A 138 13.30 8.27 -19.18
CA VAL A 138 14.74 8.03 -18.92
C VAL A 138 14.96 6.57 -18.56
N ARG A 139 14.12 6.00 -17.70
CA ARG A 139 14.21 4.59 -17.29
C ARG A 139 13.98 3.62 -18.44
N LEU A 140 12.98 3.84 -19.29
CA LEU A 140 12.73 3.00 -20.47
C LEU A 140 13.94 3.00 -21.41
N LYS A 141 14.57 4.18 -21.62
CA LYS A 141 15.79 4.30 -22.39
C LYS A 141 16.95 3.54 -21.75
N GLN A 142 17.16 3.71 -20.44
CA GLN A 142 18.20 3.04 -19.68
C GLN A 142 18.05 1.52 -19.76
N TRP A 143 16.87 0.98 -19.49
CA TRP A 143 16.62 -0.46 -19.53
C TRP A 143 16.88 -1.07 -20.92
N ARG A 144 16.57 -0.34 -22.01
CA ARG A 144 16.97 -0.76 -23.36
C ARG A 144 18.48 -0.80 -23.54
N GLN A 145 19.18 0.19 -23.03
CA GLN A 145 20.65 0.22 -23.08
C GLN A 145 21.27 -0.94 -22.28
N GLU A 146 20.64 -1.35 -21.19
CA GLU A 146 21.00 -2.53 -20.40
C GLU A 146 20.62 -3.86 -21.08
N GLY A 147 20.03 -3.84 -22.26
CA GLY A 147 19.65 -5.02 -23.03
C GLY A 147 18.32 -5.65 -22.63
N ILE A 148 17.51 -4.95 -21.82
CA ILE A 148 16.17 -5.44 -21.43
C ILE A 148 15.25 -5.39 -22.66
N ARG A 149 14.67 -6.55 -22.98
CA ARG A 149 13.67 -6.68 -24.04
C ARG A 149 12.28 -6.54 -23.41
N PHE A 150 11.44 -5.73 -24.05
CA PHE A 150 10.07 -5.53 -23.64
C PHE A 150 9.12 -6.39 -24.46
N GLU A 151 8.15 -6.98 -23.80
CA GLU A 151 7.10 -7.79 -24.40
C GLU A 151 5.76 -7.37 -23.79
N SER A 152 4.78 -7.08 -24.62
CA SER A 152 3.42 -6.80 -24.16
C SER A 152 2.67 -8.11 -23.95
N ARG A 153 1.97 -8.24 -22.83
CA ARG A 153 1.12 -9.39 -22.49
C ARG A 153 -0.25 -8.90 -22.08
N ALA A 154 -1.28 -9.62 -22.48
CA ALA A 154 -2.64 -9.38 -22.00
C ALA A 154 -2.77 -9.76 -20.53
N ILE A 155 -3.49 -8.95 -19.76
CA ILE A 155 -3.81 -9.19 -18.35
C ILE A 155 -5.31 -9.41 -18.24
N ILE A 156 -5.71 -10.46 -17.52
CA ILE A 156 -7.10 -10.73 -17.18
C ILE A 156 -7.37 -10.12 -15.82
N VAL A 157 -8.31 -9.18 -15.76
CA VAL A 157 -8.75 -8.55 -14.50
C VAL A 157 -10.07 -9.15 -14.08
N ALA A 158 -10.09 -9.82 -12.93
CA ALA A 158 -11.32 -10.32 -12.32
C ALA A 158 -11.90 -9.27 -11.38
N HIS A 159 -13.18 -8.99 -11.51
CA HIS A 159 -13.90 -8.12 -10.60
C HIS A 159 -14.71 -8.98 -9.62
N SER A 160 -14.47 -8.85 -8.32
CA SER A 160 -15.36 -9.45 -7.33
C SER A 160 -16.71 -8.75 -7.37
N PRO A 161 -17.84 -9.48 -7.26
CA PRO A 161 -19.13 -8.83 -7.08
C PRO A 161 -19.07 -7.94 -5.86
N ALA A 162 -19.58 -6.72 -5.95
CA ALA A 162 -19.61 -5.79 -4.83
C ALA A 162 -20.21 -6.50 -3.61
N SER A 163 -19.45 -6.61 -2.53
CA SER A 163 -19.94 -7.12 -1.27
C SER A 163 -21.11 -6.22 -0.85
N THR A 164 -22.33 -6.75 -0.98
CA THR A 164 -23.51 -6.11 -0.40
C THR A 164 -23.29 -6.18 1.12
N ALA A 165 -22.82 -5.09 1.69
CA ALA A 165 -22.67 -4.99 3.15
C ALA A 165 -24.00 -5.42 3.78
N PRO A 166 -24.02 -6.34 4.76
CA PRO A 166 -25.25 -6.71 5.42
C PRO A 166 -25.84 -5.44 6.03
N ARG A 167 -27.05 -5.08 5.59
CA ARG A 167 -27.82 -3.99 6.19
C ARG A 167 -27.79 -4.20 7.70
N ALA A 168 -27.24 -3.25 8.42
CA ALA A 168 -27.33 -3.20 9.87
C ALA A 168 -28.80 -3.39 10.23
N ARG A 169 -29.14 -4.52 10.85
CA ARG A 169 -30.44 -4.70 11.46
C ARG A 169 -30.54 -3.63 12.53
N THR A 170 -31.38 -2.65 12.27
CA THR A 170 -31.83 -1.71 13.29
C THR A 170 -32.49 -2.55 14.40
N LEU A 171 -31.79 -2.72 15.51
CA LEU A 171 -32.36 -3.30 16.70
C LEU A 171 -33.46 -2.34 17.14
N SER A 172 -34.72 -2.76 17.01
CA SER A 172 -35.84 -2.08 17.62
C SER A 172 -35.58 -1.97 19.13
N PRO A 173 -35.86 -0.84 19.77
CA PRO A 173 -35.71 -0.73 21.22
C PRO A 173 -36.58 -1.75 21.90
N ILE A 174 -35.99 -2.53 22.78
CA ILE A 174 -36.68 -3.46 23.68
C ILE A 174 -37.59 -2.59 24.56
N GLN A 175 -38.92 -2.70 24.37
CA GLN A 175 -39.88 -2.17 25.32
C GLN A 175 -39.73 -2.97 26.63
N SER A 176 -39.38 -2.28 27.69
CA SER A 176 -39.35 -2.81 29.04
C SER A 176 -40.79 -3.17 29.46
N PRO A 177 -41.10 -4.40 29.93
CA PRO A 177 -42.35 -4.75 30.47
C PRO A 177 -42.38 -4.59 31.99
N PHE A 178 -42.23 -3.36 32.46
CA PHE A 178 -42.40 -3.04 33.88
C PHE A 178 -42.93 -1.60 34.00
N ASP A 179 -44.22 -1.47 33.86
CA ASP A 179 -45.03 -0.42 34.48
C ASP A 179 -46.49 -0.95 34.45
N ASP A 180 -46.82 -1.76 35.41
CA ASP A 180 -48.19 -1.88 35.92
C ASP A 180 -48.10 -2.55 37.28
N ASP A 181 -48.44 -1.80 38.29
CA ASP A 181 -49.00 -2.15 39.60
C ASP A 181 -48.83 -0.88 40.43
N GLY A 182 -49.83 -0.15 40.74
CA GLY A 182 -51.13 -0.43 41.28
C GLY A 182 -51.31 0.47 42.48
N GLU A 183 -52.41 1.14 42.55
CA GLU A 183 -53.05 1.79 43.71
C GLU A 183 -52.34 2.93 44.40
#